data_f2fd4c1d549c1d685ef26f63605dcdc4
#
_entry.id   f2fd4c1d549c1d685ef26f63605dcdc4
#
_cell.length_a   1.000
_cell.length_b   1.000
_cell.length_c   1.000
_cell.angle_alpha   90.00
_cell.angle_beta   90.00
_cell.angle_gamma   90.00
#
_symmetry.space_group_name_H-M   'P 1'
#
loop_
_entity.id
_entity.type
_entity.pdbx_description
1 polymer ?
#
loop_
_entity_poly.entity_id
_entity_poly.type
_entity_poly.pdbx_seq_one_letter_code
_entity_poly.pdbx_strand_id
1 'polypeptide(L)'
;ASLPAVWDDLSPEARAVIDRQGVVYVDEEGDLVTSIVNGKDCVFTCYDESGCCYCALEKAYREGRISFYKPISCHLYPIRLMNFSNGTVGVNYHRWDVCRAAVELGRKKGVPVYRFLREPLIRKFGEDWYHELEEAAVELKKQGYLDD
;
A
#
# COMPACT_ATOMS: atom_id res chain seq x y z
N ALA A 1 17.14 7.76 -4.23
CA ALA A 1 17.61 8.63 -3.14
C ALA A 1 17.56 7.93 -1.77
N SER A 2 16.53 7.14 -1.44
CA SER A 2 16.34 6.54 -0.10
C SER A 2 17.06 5.20 0.10
N LEU A 3 17.52 4.52 -0.97
CA LEU A 3 18.10 3.18 -0.91
C LEU A 3 19.32 3.08 0.04
N PRO A 4 20.32 3.98 -0.01
CA PRO A 4 21.48 3.88 0.88
C PRO A 4 21.12 3.90 2.37
N ALA A 5 20.10 4.67 2.74
CA ALA A 5 19.66 4.80 4.13
C ALA A 5 18.91 3.58 4.69
N VAL A 6 18.46 2.67 3.81
CA VAL A 6 17.75 1.44 4.20
C VAL A 6 18.50 0.17 3.81
N TRP A 7 19.69 0.31 3.20
CA TRP A 7 20.45 -0.82 2.68
C TRP A 7 20.73 -1.90 3.73
N ASP A 8 21.12 -1.47 4.92
CA ASP A 8 21.46 -2.38 6.02
C ASP A 8 20.25 -3.06 6.66
N ASP A 9 19.04 -2.50 6.47
CA ASP A 9 17.80 -3.13 6.91
C ASP A 9 17.35 -4.27 5.96
N LEU A 10 17.87 -4.32 4.71
CA LEU A 10 17.45 -5.28 3.71
C LEU A 10 18.09 -6.66 3.91
N SER A 11 17.37 -7.73 3.58
CA SER A 11 17.93 -9.08 3.58
C SER A 11 19.06 -9.22 2.55
N PRO A 12 20.02 -10.17 2.75
CA PRO A 12 21.05 -10.46 1.76
C PRO A 12 20.47 -10.81 0.38
N GLU A 13 19.36 -11.54 0.34
CA GLU A 13 18.65 -11.92 -0.89
C GLU A 13 18.08 -10.69 -1.61
N ALA A 14 17.50 -9.75 -0.86
CA ALA A 14 16.97 -8.50 -1.41
C ALA A 14 18.10 -7.65 -2.01
N ARG A 15 19.24 -7.52 -1.32
CA ARG A 15 20.42 -6.81 -1.83
C ARG A 15 20.93 -7.46 -3.12
N ALA A 16 21.04 -8.79 -3.17
CA ALA A 16 21.48 -9.51 -4.36
C ALA A 16 20.52 -9.31 -5.56
N VAL A 17 19.22 -9.23 -5.31
CA VAL A 17 18.23 -8.90 -6.35
C VAL A 17 18.42 -7.47 -6.84
N ILE A 18 18.61 -6.50 -5.93
CA ILE A 18 18.82 -5.09 -6.28
C ILE A 18 20.11 -4.91 -7.08
N ASP A 19 21.20 -5.56 -6.69
CA ASP A 19 22.48 -5.50 -7.40
C ASP A 19 22.39 -6.07 -8.82
N ARG A 20 21.57 -7.10 -9.03
CA ARG A 20 21.43 -7.78 -10.33
C ARG A 20 20.49 -7.05 -11.28
N GLN A 21 19.35 -6.55 -10.81
CA GLN A 21 18.28 -6.02 -11.68
C GLN A 21 17.76 -4.64 -11.29
N GLY A 22 18.29 -4.07 -10.20
CA GLY A 22 17.81 -2.78 -9.69
C GLY A 22 16.65 -2.89 -8.71
N VAL A 23 16.26 -1.73 -8.18
CA VAL A 23 15.16 -1.59 -7.18
C VAL A 23 13.80 -1.79 -7.80
N VAL A 24 13.68 -1.48 -9.09
CA VAL A 24 12.42 -1.52 -9.85
C VAL A 24 12.66 -2.18 -11.20
N TYR A 25 11.62 -2.75 -11.78
CA TYR A 25 11.60 -3.28 -13.14
C TYR A 25 10.25 -2.96 -13.79
N VAL A 26 10.17 -3.11 -15.10
CA VAL A 26 8.92 -3.02 -15.86
C VAL A 26 8.32 -4.43 -15.94
N ASP A 27 7.10 -4.61 -15.47
CA ASP A 27 6.41 -5.90 -15.52
C ASP A 27 5.80 -6.21 -16.91
N GLU A 28 5.11 -7.33 -17.03
CA GLU A 28 4.49 -7.77 -18.29
C GLU A 28 3.37 -6.84 -18.75
N GLU A 29 2.76 -6.09 -17.84
CA GLU A 29 1.70 -5.12 -18.13
C GLU A 29 2.27 -3.74 -18.51
N GLY A 30 3.60 -3.57 -18.42
CA GLY A 30 4.30 -2.33 -18.72
C GLY A 30 4.40 -1.37 -17.54
N ASP A 31 4.02 -1.82 -16.34
CA ASP A 31 4.08 -1.01 -15.12
C ASP A 31 5.45 -1.07 -14.44
N LEU A 32 5.89 0.08 -13.91
CA LEU A 32 7.11 0.16 -13.11
C LEU A 32 6.82 -0.30 -11.68
N VAL A 33 7.30 -1.49 -11.34
CA VAL A 33 7.07 -2.15 -10.05
C VAL A 33 8.38 -2.36 -9.29
N THR A 34 8.28 -2.51 -7.96
CA THR A 34 9.45 -2.85 -7.14
C THR A 34 9.91 -4.28 -7.39
N SER A 35 11.24 -4.49 -7.40
CA SER A 35 11.82 -5.83 -7.57
C SER A 35 11.36 -6.78 -6.45
N ILE A 36 11.28 -8.07 -6.80
CA ILE A 36 10.71 -9.13 -5.98
C ILE A 36 11.77 -10.19 -5.67
N VAL A 37 11.82 -10.62 -4.41
CA VAL A 37 12.68 -11.69 -3.91
C VAL A 37 11.93 -13.02 -4.04
N ASN A 38 12.50 -13.99 -4.74
CA ASN A 38 11.98 -15.36 -4.87
C ASN A 38 10.51 -15.45 -5.28
N GLY A 39 10.02 -14.50 -6.08
CA GLY A 39 8.65 -14.46 -6.57
C GLY A 39 7.59 -14.18 -5.50
N LYS A 40 7.98 -13.70 -4.31
CA LYS A 40 7.09 -13.48 -3.16
C LYS A 40 7.14 -12.05 -2.64
N ASP A 41 8.26 -11.67 -2.06
CA ASP A 41 8.36 -10.47 -1.25
C ASP A 41 9.02 -9.33 -2.04
N CYS A 42 8.51 -8.11 -1.85
CA CYS A 42 9.19 -6.91 -2.33
C CYS A 42 10.60 -6.81 -1.71
N VAL A 43 11.59 -6.30 -2.45
CA VAL A 43 12.97 -6.09 -1.93
C VAL A 43 13.04 -5.22 -0.67
N PHE A 44 12.00 -4.45 -0.36
CA PHE A 44 11.90 -3.66 0.88
C PHE A 44 11.15 -4.36 2.01
N THR A 45 10.77 -5.63 1.83
CA THR A 45 10.12 -6.41 2.89
C THR A 45 11.14 -6.87 3.92
N CYS A 46 10.82 -6.60 5.19
CA CYS A 46 11.56 -7.05 6.36
C CYS A 46 10.62 -7.76 7.34
N TYR A 47 11.18 -8.57 8.20
CA TYR A 47 10.46 -9.27 9.26
C TYR A 47 11.12 -8.97 10.59
N ASP A 48 10.31 -8.77 11.63
CA ASP A 48 10.81 -8.68 12.99
C ASP A 48 10.98 -10.09 13.63
N GLU A 49 11.44 -10.11 14.86
CA GLU A 49 11.67 -11.36 15.62
C GLU A 49 10.39 -12.19 15.83
N SER A 50 9.22 -11.55 15.78
CA SER A 50 7.92 -12.23 15.86
C SER A 50 7.42 -12.76 14.52
N GLY A 51 8.14 -12.49 13.41
CA GLY A 51 7.73 -12.79 12.05
C GLY A 51 6.72 -11.79 11.46
N CYS A 52 6.54 -10.64 12.10
CA CYS A 52 5.69 -9.58 11.57
C CYS A 52 6.38 -8.85 10.41
N CYS A 53 5.67 -8.77 9.28
CA CYS A 53 6.16 -8.13 8.06
C CYS A 53 6.04 -6.61 8.14
N TYR A 54 7.10 -5.90 7.73
CA TYR A 54 7.09 -4.45 7.58
C TYR A 54 7.92 -4.00 6.36
N CYS A 55 7.75 -2.74 5.97
CA CYS A 55 8.51 -2.13 4.88
C CYS A 55 9.71 -1.36 5.43
N ALA A 56 10.91 -1.63 4.94
CA ALA A 56 12.13 -0.92 5.33
C ALA A 56 12.05 0.59 5.06
N LEU A 57 11.40 1.00 3.96
CA LEU A 57 11.19 2.42 3.67
C LEU A 57 10.28 3.09 4.70
N GLU A 58 9.16 2.43 5.05
CA GLU A 58 8.24 2.95 6.06
C GLU A 58 8.91 3.06 7.43
N LYS A 59 9.66 2.03 7.84
CA LYS A 59 10.44 2.04 9.08
C LYS A 59 11.41 3.23 9.11
N ALA A 60 12.23 3.36 8.07
CA ALA A 60 13.22 4.44 7.97
C ALA A 60 12.57 5.84 7.99
N TYR A 61 11.40 5.99 7.37
CA TYR A 61 10.63 7.23 7.42
C TYR A 61 10.16 7.53 8.86
N ARG A 62 9.57 6.54 9.54
CA ARG A 62 9.08 6.70 10.92
C ARG A 62 10.21 7.01 11.91
N GLU A 63 11.42 6.51 11.62
CA GLU A 63 12.65 6.79 12.36
C GLU A 63 13.32 8.14 11.98
N GLY A 64 12.75 8.88 11.02
CA GLY A 64 13.29 10.16 10.55
C GLY A 64 14.56 10.06 9.70
N ARG A 65 14.94 8.86 9.25
CA ARG A 65 16.14 8.63 8.43
C ARG A 65 15.96 9.02 6.96
N ILE A 66 14.72 9.04 6.47
CA ILE A 66 14.37 9.44 5.11
C ILE A 66 13.08 10.27 5.11
N SER A 67 12.90 11.10 4.07
CA SER A 67 11.67 11.90 3.86
C SER A 67 10.63 11.18 2.99
N PHE A 68 10.99 10.10 2.32
CA PHE A 68 10.10 9.32 1.46
C PHE A 68 9.45 8.19 2.25
N TYR A 69 8.12 8.25 2.42
CA TYR A 69 7.41 7.22 3.19
C TYR A 69 7.47 5.84 2.53
N LYS A 70 6.78 5.68 1.41
CA LYS A 70 6.78 4.49 0.53
C LYS A 70 5.98 4.79 -0.74
N PRO A 71 6.04 3.95 -1.80
CA PRO A 71 5.21 4.11 -2.99
C PRO A 71 3.74 4.24 -2.64
N ILE A 72 3.02 5.12 -3.35
CA ILE A 72 1.61 5.38 -3.06
C ILE A 72 0.74 4.13 -3.25
N SER A 73 1.06 3.28 -4.22
CA SER A 73 0.38 2.01 -4.45
C SER A 73 0.50 1.05 -3.26
N CYS A 74 1.67 1.01 -2.61
CA CYS A 74 1.87 0.22 -1.38
C CYS A 74 1.14 0.83 -0.19
N HIS A 75 1.02 2.16 -0.12
CA HIS A 75 0.33 2.84 0.97
C HIS A 75 -1.19 2.69 0.86
N LEU A 76 -1.72 2.69 -0.35
CA LEU A 76 -3.16 2.51 -0.64
C LEU A 76 -3.63 1.05 -0.51
N TYR A 77 -2.71 0.05 -0.54
CA TYR A 77 -3.13 -1.34 -0.53
C TYR A 77 -4.01 -1.67 0.70
N PRO A 78 -5.14 -2.36 0.55
CA PRO A 78 -5.61 -3.15 -0.60
C PRO A 78 -6.40 -2.38 -1.70
N ILE A 79 -6.42 -1.07 -1.66
CA ILE A 79 -6.99 -0.28 -2.76
C ILE A 79 -6.01 -0.26 -3.94
N ARG A 80 -6.53 -0.61 -5.13
CA ARG A 80 -5.82 -0.55 -6.41
C ARG A 80 -6.47 0.51 -7.30
N LEU A 81 -5.64 1.29 -7.95
CA LEU A 81 -6.08 2.33 -8.88
C LEU A 81 -5.93 1.84 -10.31
N MET A 82 -6.91 2.12 -11.14
CA MET A 82 -6.89 1.85 -12.58
C MET A 82 -7.16 3.15 -13.33
N ASN A 83 -6.25 3.55 -14.20
CA ASN A 83 -6.43 4.71 -15.06
C ASN A 83 -7.15 4.29 -16.34
N PHE A 84 -8.27 4.94 -16.64
CA PHE A 84 -9.01 4.73 -17.89
C PHE A 84 -8.59 5.74 -18.96
N SER A 85 -8.75 5.36 -20.23
CA SER A 85 -8.38 6.20 -21.39
C SER A 85 -9.14 7.53 -21.47
N ASN A 86 -10.30 7.63 -20.83
CA ASN A 86 -11.11 8.84 -20.73
C ASN A 86 -10.64 9.80 -19.60
N GLY A 87 -9.53 9.49 -18.93
CA GLY A 87 -8.99 10.31 -17.84
C GLY A 87 -9.62 10.04 -16.46
N THR A 88 -10.58 9.12 -16.35
CA THR A 88 -11.12 8.73 -15.03
C THR A 88 -10.21 7.73 -14.34
N VAL A 89 -10.31 7.68 -13.01
CA VAL A 89 -9.55 6.75 -12.16
C VAL A 89 -10.52 5.82 -11.44
N GLY A 90 -10.42 4.53 -11.73
CA GLY A 90 -11.13 3.50 -10.98
C GLY A 90 -10.44 3.24 -9.65
N VAL A 91 -11.22 3.22 -8.57
CA VAL A 91 -10.75 2.92 -7.21
C VAL A 91 -11.34 1.58 -6.80
N ASN A 92 -10.53 0.53 -6.80
CA ASN A 92 -10.99 -0.85 -6.61
C ASN A 92 -10.38 -1.48 -5.36
N TYR A 93 -11.16 -2.34 -4.71
CA TYR A 93 -10.70 -3.16 -3.59
C TYR A 93 -10.15 -4.50 -4.10
N HIS A 94 -8.88 -4.76 -3.85
CA HIS A 94 -8.24 -6.03 -4.19
C HIS A 94 -8.48 -7.07 -3.08
N ARG A 95 -9.15 -8.16 -3.43
CA ARG A 95 -9.41 -9.28 -2.50
C ARG A 95 -8.26 -10.28 -2.57
N TRP A 96 -7.50 -10.35 -1.50
CA TRP A 96 -6.39 -11.28 -1.37
C TRP A 96 -6.38 -11.92 0.03
N ASP A 97 -6.15 -13.23 0.09
CA ASP A 97 -6.22 -13.99 1.34
C ASP A 97 -5.25 -13.52 2.42
N VAL A 98 -4.13 -12.92 2.04
CA VAL A 98 -3.18 -12.30 2.99
C VAL A 98 -3.85 -11.23 3.86
N CYS A 99 -4.93 -10.60 3.38
CA CYS A 99 -5.66 -9.57 4.12
C CYS A 99 -6.75 -10.14 5.06
N ARG A 100 -6.98 -11.47 5.09
CA ARG A 100 -8.10 -12.08 5.83
C ARG A 100 -8.15 -11.64 7.30
N ALA A 101 -7.05 -11.71 8.02
CA ALA A 101 -7.01 -11.30 9.42
C ALA A 101 -7.36 -9.81 9.63
N ALA A 102 -6.91 -8.93 8.71
CA ALA A 102 -7.23 -7.51 8.74
C ALA A 102 -8.73 -7.26 8.46
N VAL A 103 -9.31 -8.01 7.51
CA VAL A 103 -10.75 -7.93 7.20
C VAL A 103 -11.60 -8.36 8.39
N GLU A 104 -11.25 -9.49 9.03
CA GLU A 104 -11.94 -9.98 10.23
C GLU A 104 -11.86 -8.97 11.38
N LEU A 105 -10.69 -8.38 11.61
CA LEU A 105 -10.50 -7.37 12.64
C LEU A 105 -11.28 -6.09 12.31
N GLY A 106 -11.27 -5.64 11.05
CA GLY A 106 -12.02 -4.48 10.57
C GLY A 106 -13.52 -4.64 10.80
N ARG A 107 -14.09 -5.80 10.45
CA ARG A 107 -15.49 -6.14 10.73
C ARG A 107 -15.80 -6.11 12.23
N LYS A 108 -14.97 -6.75 13.04
CA LYS A 108 -15.14 -6.78 14.51
C LYS A 108 -15.09 -5.39 15.13
N LYS A 109 -14.32 -4.47 14.57
CA LYS A 109 -14.17 -3.10 15.06
C LYS A 109 -15.11 -2.09 14.39
N GLY A 110 -15.89 -2.50 13.40
CA GLY A 110 -16.74 -1.59 12.61
C GLY A 110 -15.91 -0.54 11.83
N VAL A 111 -14.71 -0.90 11.36
CA VAL A 111 -13.81 0.01 10.63
C VAL A 111 -13.82 -0.35 9.13
N PRO A 112 -14.53 0.40 8.29
CA PRO A 112 -14.50 0.20 6.84
C PRO A 112 -13.14 0.59 6.26
N VAL A 113 -12.80 0.00 5.10
CA VAL A 113 -11.48 0.18 4.46
C VAL A 113 -11.14 1.63 4.16
N TYR A 114 -12.10 2.45 3.76
CA TYR A 114 -11.84 3.86 3.44
C TYR A 114 -11.43 4.67 4.68
N ARG A 115 -11.94 4.33 5.87
CA ARG A 115 -11.51 4.94 7.14
C ARG A 115 -10.14 4.45 7.57
N PHE A 116 -9.88 3.16 7.40
CA PHE A 116 -8.56 2.57 7.67
C PHE A 116 -7.47 3.21 6.79
N LEU A 117 -7.81 3.50 5.53
CA LEU A 117 -6.89 4.09 4.55
C LEU A 117 -7.05 5.62 4.39
N ARG A 118 -7.53 6.31 5.43
CA ARG A 118 -7.73 7.77 5.40
C ARG A 118 -6.46 8.51 4.93
N GLU A 119 -5.34 8.26 5.58
CA GLU A 119 -4.07 8.95 5.26
C GLU A 119 -3.59 8.74 3.82
N PRO A 120 -3.51 7.49 3.29
CA PRO A 120 -3.10 7.30 1.91
C PRO A 120 -4.09 7.82 0.89
N LEU A 121 -5.39 7.80 1.16
CA LEU A 121 -6.40 8.38 0.29
C LEU A 121 -6.25 9.91 0.22
N ILE A 122 -6.10 10.59 1.35
CA ILE A 122 -5.81 12.03 1.39
C ILE A 122 -4.49 12.33 0.69
N ARG A 123 -3.44 11.56 0.94
CA ARG A 123 -2.13 11.72 0.27
C ARG A 123 -2.25 11.63 -1.26
N LYS A 124 -3.14 10.78 -1.77
CA LYS A 124 -3.32 10.56 -3.21
C LYS A 124 -4.25 11.57 -3.86
N PHE A 125 -5.38 11.86 -3.22
CA PHE A 125 -6.49 12.58 -3.84
C PHE A 125 -6.77 13.96 -3.22
N GLY A 126 -6.25 14.24 -2.03
CA GLY A 126 -6.51 15.46 -1.28
C GLY A 126 -7.62 15.31 -0.25
N GLU A 127 -7.70 16.30 0.65
CA GLU A 127 -8.67 16.30 1.75
C GLU A 127 -10.10 16.50 1.25
N ASP A 128 -10.32 17.38 0.28
CA ASP A 128 -11.66 17.68 -0.27
C ASP A 128 -12.28 16.42 -0.89
N TRP A 129 -11.50 15.66 -1.68
CA TRP A 129 -11.93 14.39 -2.25
C TRP A 129 -12.28 13.35 -1.17
N TYR A 130 -11.47 13.30 -0.10
CA TYR A 130 -11.74 12.37 0.98
C TYR A 130 -13.01 12.73 1.74
N HIS A 131 -13.29 14.03 1.92
CA HIS A 131 -14.51 14.51 2.53
C HIS A 131 -15.76 14.13 1.69
N GLU A 132 -15.71 14.32 0.37
CA GLU A 132 -16.78 13.87 -0.54
C GLU A 132 -17.00 12.34 -0.44
N LEU A 133 -15.93 11.55 -0.30
CA LEU A 133 -16.03 10.10 -0.08
C LEU A 133 -16.76 9.77 1.23
N GLU A 134 -16.49 10.49 2.31
CA GLU A 134 -17.17 10.29 3.60
C GLU A 134 -18.66 10.64 3.50
N GLU A 135 -19.01 11.74 2.82
CA GLU A 135 -20.41 12.12 2.58
C GLU A 135 -21.14 11.07 1.73
N ALA A 136 -20.51 10.60 0.66
CA ALA A 136 -21.06 9.54 -0.19
C ALA A 136 -21.29 8.24 0.61
N ALA A 137 -20.36 7.86 1.47
CA ALA A 137 -20.51 6.68 2.32
C ALA A 137 -21.68 6.79 3.30
N VAL A 138 -21.90 7.97 3.88
CA VAL A 138 -23.05 8.24 4.75
C VAL A 138 -24.36 8.13 3.99
N GLU A 139 -24.41 8.67 2.77
CA GLU A 139 -25.62 8.64 1.95
C GLU A 139 -25.96 7.22 1.48
N LEU A 140 -24.96 6.45 1.02
CA LEU A 140 -25.14 5.05 0.63
C LEU A 140 -25.61 4.17 1.79
N LYS A 141 -25.14 4.46 3.01
CA LYS A 141 -25.62 3.76 4.22
C LYS A 141 -27.10 4.08 4.50
N LYS A 142 -27.52 5.35 4.39
CA LYS A 142 -28.93 5.73 4.55
C LYS A 142 -29.84 5.05 3.53
N GLN A 143 -29.33 4.83 2.31
CA GLN A 143 -30.06 4.16 1.24
C GLN A 143 -30.03 2.62 1.35
N GLY A 144 -29.32 2.04 2.33
CA GLY A 144 -29.24 0.61 2.56
C GLY A 144 -28.31 -0.15 1.62
N TYR A 145 -27.39 0.55 0.93
CA TYR A 145 -26.38 -0.07 0.09
C TYR A 145 -25.12 -0.51 0.87
N LEU A 146 -24.95 -0.03 2.09
CA LEU A 146 -23.87 -0.40 2.98
C LEU A 146 -24.41 -0.88 4.32
N ASP A 147 -23.93 -2.02 4.79
CA ASP A 147 -24.22 -2.55 6.12
C ASP A 147 -23.52 -1.75 7.23
N ASP A 148 -24.00 -1.88 8.45
CA ASP A 148 -23.40 -1.30 9.66
C ASP A 148 -22.05 -1.92 10.01
#